data_5bc7915b446a820c48437a067ab7341a
#
_entry.id   5bc7915b446a820c48437a067ab7341a
#
_cell.length_a   1.000
_cell.length_b   1.000
_cell.length_c   1.000
_cell.angle_alpha   90.00
_cell.angle_beta   90.00
_cell.angle_gamma   90.00
#
_symmetry.space_group_name_H-M   'P 1'
#
loop_
_entity.id
_entity.type
_entity.pdbx_description
1 polymer ?
#
loop_
_entity_poly.entity_id
_entity_poly.type
_entity_poly.pdbx_seq_one_letter_code
_entity_poly.pdbx_strand_id
1 'polypeptide(L)'
;GITIPVGKDSMSMRTVWQEEGEERAVTAPVSLIVSAFAACDDVRTVLTPVLSPREDTALLLVDLGRGQDRMGGSVLAQVWQQMGNSAPDVVTEDIRAFFELVKKAKDNEWVLAYHDRSDGGLLVTLLEMAFAGRCGLQVDLEVSPDQVNARLFSEEAGAVLQVATEHVADILACAAAVGLGDAVTRIATPRADGRIVVNTPQFELIDSRREALQLLWAETSHAIARVRDNADCADQEFAAIGEQDPGL
;
A
#
# COMPACT_ATOMS: atom_id res chain seq x y z
N GLY A 1 21.59 15.57 13.01
CA GLY A 1 21.53 14.42 13.94
C GLY A 1 20.09 14.12 14.30
N ILE A 2 19.80 12.84 14.57
CA ILE A 2 18.49 12.38 15.02
C ILE A 2 18.67 11.90 16.47
N THR A 3 17.77 12.30 17.36
CA THR A 3 17.73 11.79 18.72
C THR A 3 16.87 10.53 18.77
N ILE A 4 17.39 9.47 19.36
CA ILE A 4 16.64 8.24 19.64
C ILE A 4 16.40 8.18 21.16
N PRO A 5 15.27 8.72 21.65
CA PRO A 5 15.03 8.88 23.08
C PRO A 5 14.64 7.57 23.78
N VAL A 6 14.12 6.61 23.02
CA VAL A 6 13.62 5.34 23.54
C VAL A 6 14.04 4.20 22.61
N GLY A 7 14.52 3.12 23.19
CA GLY A 7 14.74 1.84 22.52
C GLY A 7 14.26 0.71 23.43
N LYS A 8 13.65 -0.30 22.84
CA LYS A 8 13.22 -1.51 23.55
C LYS A 8 13.52 -2.71 22.67
N ASP A 9 14.37 -3.59 23.16
CA ASP A 9 14.81 -4.77 22.44
C ASP A 9 14.03 -6.01 22.89
N SER A 10 13.51 -6.76 21.92
CA SER A 10 12.96 -8.10 22.14
C SER A 10 13.63 -9.04 21.15
N MET A 11 14.63 -9.79 21.63
CA MET A 11 15.42 -10.70 20.80
C MET A 11 14.59 -11.88 20.29
N SER A 12 13.52 -12.25 21.02
CA SER A 12 12.53 -13.21 20.57
C SER A 12 11.19 -12.93 21.24
N MET A 13 10.11 -12.98 20.47
CA MET A 13 8.75 -12.96 20.99
C MET A 13 8.12 -14.30 20.71
N ARG A 14 7.80 -15.04 21.79
CA ARG A 14 7.16 -16.36 21.72
C ARG A 14 5.93 -16.37 22.60
N THR A 15 4.78 -16.64 22.01
CA THR A 15 3.53 -16.91 22.72
C THR A 15 3.33 -18.42 22.80
N VAL A 16 3.03 -18.91 24.00
CA VAL A 16 2.78 -20.35 24.25
C VAL A 16 1.43 -20.49 24.93
N TRP A 17 0.65 -21.48 24.50
CA TRP A 17 -0.64 -21.83 25.12
C TRP A 17 -0.87 -23.34 25.09
N GLN A 18 -1.89 -23.79 25.82
CA GLN A 18 -2.35 -25.16 25.78
C GLN A 18 -3.64 -25.26 24.97
N GLU A 19 -3.71 -26.17 24.03
CA GLU A 19 -4.87 -26.45 23.21
C GLU A 19 -5.09 -27.96 23.15
N GLU A 20 -6.22 -28.44 23.64
CA GLU A 20 -6.56 -29.85 23.70
C GLU A 20 -5.52 -30.73 24.45
N GLY A 21 -4.78 -30.14 25.39
CA GLY A 21 -3.73 -30.84 26.17
C GLY A 21 -2.36 -30.86 25.48
N GLU A 22 -2.21 -30.25 24.32
CA GLU A 22 -0.94 -30.06 23.62
C GLU A 22 -0.42 -28.62 23.77
N GLU A 23 0.91 -28.48 23.94
CA GLU A 23 1.54 -27.17 23.90
C GLU A 23 1.59 -26.65 22.46
N ARG A 24 1.05 -25.46 22.25
CA ARG A 24 1.15 -24.69 21.01
C ARG A 24 2.05 -23.48 21.21
N ALA A 25 2.76 -23.10 20.18
CA ALA A 25 3.60 -21.90 20.22
C ALA A 25 3.64 -21.19 18.89
N VAL A 26 3.66 -19.86 18.95
CA VAL A 26 3.98 -18.98 17.82
C VAL A 26 5.20 -18.16 18.21
N THR A 27 6.19 -18.14 17.35
CA THR A 27 7.40 -17.33 17.50
C THR A 27 7.42 -16.27 16.40
N ALA A 28 7.42 -15.00 16.79
CA ALA A 28 7.55 -13.90 15.84
C ALA A 28 8.98 -13.83 15.28
N PRO A 29 9.16 -13.46 14.00
CA PRO A 29 10.47 -13.17 13.45
C PRO A 29 11.08 -11.94 14.13
N VAL A 30 12.41 -11.82 14.08
CA VAL A 30 13.10 -10.61 14.52
C VAL A 30 12.69 -9.45 13.60
N SER A 31 12.14 -8.40 14.20
CA SER A 31 11.62 -7.23 13.46
C SER A 31 12.13 -5.95 14.10
N LEU A 32 12.36 -4.93 13.27
CA LEU A 32 12.66 -3.57 13.73
C LEU A 32 11.46 -2.66 13.43
N ILE A 33 10.85 -2.14 14.50
CA ILE A 33 9.75 -1.18 14.40
C ILE A 33 10.30 0.19 14.79
N VAL A 34 10.19 1.15 13.87
CA VAL A 34 10.66 2.52 14.08
C VAL A 34 9.48 3.48 14.00
N SER A 35 9.30 4.28 15.07
CA SER A 35 8.37 5.41 15.07
C SER A 35 9.17 6.70 14.99
N ALA A 36 8.91 7.51 13.97
CA ALA A 36 9.56 8.80 13.76
C ALA A 36 8.56 9.94 13.96
N PHE A 37 9.01 11.03 14.59
CA PHE A 37 8.20 12.19 14.87
C PHE A 37 8.85 13.44 14.29
N ALA A 38 8.05 14.26 13.60
CA ALA A 38 8.46 15.57 13.11
C ALA A 38 7.34 16.58 13.29
N ALA A 39 7.69 17.86 13.47
CA ALA A 39 6.70 18.92 13.48
C ALA A 39 6.14 19.13 12.06
N CYS A 40 4.83 19.36 11.98
CA CYS A 40 4.14 19.73 10.74
C CYS A 40 3.66 21.17 10.87
N ASP A 41 4.17 22.06 10.00
CA ASP A 41 3.84 23.50 10.08
C ASP A 41 2.41 23.80 9.63
N ASP A 42 1.90 23.05 8.64
CA ASP A 42 0.53 23.22 8.13
C ASP A 42 -0.09 21.85 7.84
N VAL A 43 -1.04 21.44 8.69
CA VAL A 43 -1.74 20.15 8.56
C VAL A 43 -2.59 20.05 7.28
N ARG A 44 -2.96 21.16 6.67
CA ARG A 44 -3.74 21.18 5.42
C ARG A 44 -2.93 20.69 4.21
N THR A 45 -1.61 20.67 4.31
CA THR A 45 -0.70 20.22 3.25
C THR A 45 -0.31 18.75 3.38
N VAL A 46 -0.91 18.01 4.32
CA VAL A 46 -0.64 16.59 4.49
C VAL A 46 -1.25 15.81 3.33
N LEU A 47 -0.46 14.93 2.72
CA LEU A 47 -0.94 13.99 1.72
C LEU A 47 -1.61 12.80 2.40
N THR A 48 -2.70 12.32 1.83
CA THR A 48 -3.48 11.19 2.33
C THR A 48 -3.69 10.15 1.24
N PRO A 49 -4.06 8.91 1.57
CA PRO A 49 -4.36 7.88 0.56
C PRO A 49 -5.74 8.06 -0.10
N VAL A 50 -6.53 9.06 0.28
CA VAL A 50 -7.89 9.26 -0.22
C VAL A 50 -7.87 9.64 -1.70
N LEU A 51 -8.23 8.70 -2.57
CA LEU A 51 -8.33 8.97 -4.00
C LEU A 51 -9.47 9.93 -4.33
N SER A 52 -9.18 10.89 -5.18
CA SER A 52 -10.22 11.65 -5.87
C SER A 52 -10.81 10.78 -7.01
N PRO A 53 -12.13 10.65 -7.13
CA PRO A 53 -12.77 9.85 -8.19
C PRO A 53 -12.71 10.49 -9.58
N ARG A 54 -11.81 11.43 -9.80
CA ARG A 54 -11.64 12.15 -11.07
C ARG A 54 -10.93 11.28 -12.10
N GLU A 55 -11.56 11.09 -13.26
CA GLU A 55 -11.01 10.30 -14.37
C GLU A 55 -9.91 11.07 -15.16
N ASP A 56 -9.80 12.39 -14.97
CA ASP A 56 -8.73 13.23 -15.54
C ASP A 56 -7.44 13.20 -14.70
N THR A 57 -7.26 12.13 -13.91
CA THR A 57 -6.08 11.90 -13.10
C THR A 57 -5.41 10.57 -13.46
N ALA A 58 -4.19 10.36 -12.99
CA ALA A 58 -3.43 9.14 -13.17
C ALA A 58 -2.80 8.71 -11.85
N LEU A 59 -2.65 7.40 -11.65
CA LEU A 59 -1.84 6.84 -10.58
C LEU A 59 -0.46 6.47 -11.14
N LEU A 60 0.56 7.03 -10.50
CA LEU A 60 1.96 6.76 -10.81
C LEU A 60 2.56 5.91 -9.70
N LEU A 61 3.15 4.78 -10.06
CA LEU A 61 3.99 3.99 -9.16
C LEU A 61 5.41 4.55 -9.21
N VAL A 62 5.96 4.87 -8.06
CA VAL A 62 7.40 5.07 -7.87
C VAL A 62 7.96 3.79 -7.27
N ASP A 63 8.73 3.03 -8.05
CA ASP A 63 9.26 1.72 -7.68
C ASP A 63 10.77 1.80 -7.44
N LEU A 64 11.19 1.89 -6.18
CA LEU A 64 12.61 1.92 -5.83
C LEU A 64 13.27 0.53 -5.93
N GLY A 65 12.49 -0.53 -6.04
CA GLY A 65 12.98 -1.87 -6.38
C GLY A 65 13.37 -2.03 -7.85
N ARG A 66 13.03 -1.04 -8.70
CA ARG A 66 13.36 -1.02 -10.15
C ARG A 66 12.99 -2.33 -10.86
N GLY A 67 11.80 -2.87 -10.54
CA GLY A 67 11.29 -4.08 -11.15
C GLY A 67 11.95 -5.38 -10.69
N GLN A 68 12.68 -5.38 -9.59
CA GLN A 68 13.21 -6.62 -9.01
C GLN A 68 12.13 -7.49 -8.39
N ASP A 69 11.06 -6.89 -7.89
CA ASP A 69 9.87 -7.56 -7.36
C ASP A 69 10.21 -8.70 -6.37
N ARG A 70 11.09 -8.40 -5.41
CA ARG A 70 11.59 -9.37 -4.41
C ARG A 70 10.51 -9.70 -3.40
N MET A 71 10.23 -10.98 -3.19
CA MET A 71 9.13 -11.50 -2.38
C MET A 71 9.53 -11.94 -0.98
N GLY A 72 10.82 -11.91 -0.65
CA GLY A 72 11.32 -12.39 0.64
C GLY A 72 10.78 -11.57 1.81
N GLY A 73 10.18 -12.28 2.80
CA GLY A 73 9.58 -11.67 3.97
C GLY A 73 8.21 -11.03 3.77
N SER A 74 7.69 -10.98 2.54
CA SER A 74 6.37 -10.38 2.24
C SER A 74 5.23 -11.07 3.00
N VAL A 75 4.13 -10.35 3.20
CA VAL A 75 2.90 -10.91 3.79
C VAL A 75 2.40 -12.11 2.98
N LEU A 76 2.46 -12.07 1.65
CA LEU A 76 2.10 -13.23 0.83
C LEU A 76 2.97 -14.44 1.12
N ALA A 77 4.29 -14.26 1.25
CA ALA A 77 5.20 -15.35 1.61
C ALA A 77 4.85 -15.93 3.01
N GLN A 78 4.54 -15.07 3.98
CA GLN A 78 4.14 -15.49 5.32
C GLN A 78 2.82 -16.28 5.30
N VAL A 79 1.80 -15.84 4.54
CA VAL A 79 0.53 -16.57 4.38
C VAL A 79 0.74 -17.97 3.82
N TRP A 80 1.70 -18.13 2.90
CA TRP A 80 2.09 -19.43 2.34
C TRP A 80 3.13 -20.18 3.19
N GLN A 81 3.45 -19.69 4.40
CA GLN A 81 4.46 -20.26 5.30
C GLN A 81 5.84 -20.43 4.62
N GLN A 82 6.21 -19.45 3.81
CA GLN A 82 7.47 -19.39 3.10
C GLN A 82 8.23 -18.11 3.45
N MET A 83 9.54 -18.11 3.30
CA MET A 83 10.36 -16.91 3.52
C MET A 83 10.69 -16.16 2.24
N GLY A 84 10.63 -16.84 1.08
CA GLY A 84 11.16 -16.31 -0.17
C GLY A 84 12.69 -16.34 -0.24
N ASN A 85 13.23 -16.03 -1.41
CA ASN A 85 14.67 -16.17 -1.67
C ASN A 85 15.43 -14.84 -1.56
N SER A 86 14.76 -13.70 -1.70
CA SER A 86 15.37 -12.38 -1.66
C SER A 86 14.37 -11.38 -1.09
N ALA A 87 14.79 -10.63 -0.07
CA ALA A 87 14.00 -9.56 0.51
C ALA A 87 14.23 -8.23 -0.24
N PRO A 88 13.26 -7.32 -0.22
CA PRO A 88 13.45 -5.94 -0.65
C PRO A 88 14.65 -5.28 0.03
N ASP A 89 15.35 -4.45 -0.72
CA ASP A 89 16.45 -3.63 -0.23
C ASP A 89 16.45 -2.30 -1.00
N VAL A 90 17.07 -1.28 -0.43
CA VAL A 90 17.05 0.07 -1.01
C VAL A 90 18.45 0.66 -1.09
N VAL A 91 18.68 1.44 -2.11
CA VAL A 91 19.88 2.28 -2.24
C VAL A 91 19.61 3.62 -1.57
N THR A 92 20.51 4.07 -0.70
CA THR A 92 20.35 5.31 0.07
C THR A 92 20.14 6.54 -0.84
N GLU A 93 20.80 6.57 -1.98
CA GLU A 93 20.69 7.61 -2.99
C GLU A 93 19.29 7.67 -3.58
N ASP A 94 18.67 6.51 -3.84
CA ASP A 94 17.29 6.41 -4.36
C ASP A 94 16.27 6.90 -3.33
N ILE A 95 16.46 6.61 -2.03
CA ILE A 95 15.59 7.13 -0.96
C ILE A 95 15.68 8.67 -0.87
N ARG A 96 16.87 9.24 -1.01
CA ARG A 96 17.03 10.70 -1.04
C ARG A 96 16.37 11.32 -2.27
N ALA A 97 16.60 10.75 -3.43
CA ALA A 97 15.98 11.18 -4.68
C ALA A 97 14.45 11.09 -4.62
N PHE A 98 13.92 10.02 -4.03
CA PHE A 98 12.49 9.86 -3.79
C PHE A 98 11.92 10.95 -2.88
N PHE A 99 12.59 11.25 -1.77
CA PHE A 99 12.18 12.33 -0.88
C PHE A 99 12.16 13.69 -1.60
N GLU A 100 13.21 14.00 -2.41
CA GLU A 100 13.27 15.22 -3.20
C GLU A 100 12.15 15.30 -4.25
N LEU A 101 11.85 14.18 -4.93
CA LEU A 101 10.75 14.08 -5.88
C LEU A 101 9.41 14.38 -5.21
N VAL A 102 9.08 13.66 -4.12
CA VAL A 102 7.80 13.82 -3.42
C VAL A 102 7.67 15.22 -2.83
N LYS A 103 8.74 15.73 -2.22
CA LYS A 103 8.75 17.09 -1.70
C LYS A 103 8.46 18.12 -2.78
N LYS A 104 9.15 18.04 -3.92
CA LYS A 104 8.96 18.98 -5.04
C LYS A 104 7.54 18.86 -5.64
N ALA A 105 7.04 17.65 -5.79
CA ALA A 105 5.70 17.41 -6.31
C ALA A 105 4.61 17.97 -5.38
N LYS A 106 4.80 17.82 -4.06
CA LYS A 106 3.95 18.41 -3.03
C LYS A 106 4.01 19.94 -3.03
N ASP A 107 5.23 20.52 -3.04
CA ASP A 107 5.44 21.97 -3.02
C ASP A 107 4.80 22.67 -4.25
N ASN A 108 4.62 21.95 -5.35
CA ASN A 108 3.94 22.44 -6.56
C ASN A 108 2.45 22.03 -6.64
N GLU A 109 1.90 21.38 -5.60
CA GLU A 109 0.51 20.94 -5.53
C GLU A 109 0.11 19.96 -6.66
N TRP A 110 1.06 19.19 -7.21
CA TRP A 110 0.80 18.22 -8.28
C TRP A 110 0.20 16.90 -7.79
N VAL A 111 0.40 16.57 -6.50
CA VAL A 111 -0.05 15.32 -5.89
C VAL A 111 -1.39 15.52 -5.20
N LEU A 112 -2.37 14.72 -5.59
CA LEU A 112 -3.74 14.73 -5.04
C LEU A 112 -3.91 13.70 -3.93
N ALA A 113 -3.27 12.53 -4.05
CA ALA A 113 -3.24 11.47 -3.04
C ALA A 113 -1.91 10.73 -3.07
N TYR A 114 -1.55 10.14 -1.93
CA TYR A 114 -0.28 9.44 -1.73
C TYR A 114 -0.46 8.25 -0.81
N HIS A 115 0.16 7.13 -1.16
CA HIS A 115 0.28 5.98 -0.28
C HIS A 115 1.63 5.28 -0.49
N ASP A 116 2.34 4.97 0.60
CA ASP A 116 3.52 4.12 0.52
C ASP A 116 3.14 2.72 0.02
N ARG A 117 3.99 2.08 -0.78
CA ARG A 117 3.86 0.65 -1.03
C ARG A 117 4.27 -0.08 0.25
N SER A 118 3.30 -0.70 0.91
CA SER A 118 3.41 -1.27 2.25
C SER A 118 3.13 -2.78 2.23
N ASP A 119 2.77 -3.32 3.38
CA ASP A 119 2.37 -4.72 3.56
C ASP A 119 1.30 -5.15 2.54
N GLY A 120 1.51 -6.29 1.89
CA GLY A 120 0.65 -6.76 0.82
C GLY A 120 0.99 -6.20 -0.57
N GLY A 121 1.98 -5.32 -0.68
CA GLY A 121 2.55 -4.83 -1.93
C GLY A 121 1.64 -3.89 -2.72
N LEU A 122 1.89 -3.81 -4.03
CA LEU A 122 1.21 -2.86 -4.92
C LEU A 122 -0.32 -3.06 -4.95
N LEU A 123 -0.78 -4.31 -4.97
CA LEU A 123 -2.22 -4.58 -5.05
C LEU A 123 -2.94 -4.02 -3.83
N VAL A 124 -2.47 -4.33 -2.62
CA VAL A 124 -3.10 -3.85 -1.38
C VAL A 124 -3.01 -2.33 -1.28
N THR A 125 -1.88 -1.72 -1.62
CA THR A 125 -1.73 -0.25 -1.69
C THR A 125 -2.81 0.39 -2.56
N LEU A 126 -3.04 -0.13 -3.77
CA LEU A 126 -4.07 0.38 -4.69
C LEU A 126 -5.48 0.18 -4.16
N LEU A 127 -5.76 -0.99 -3.55
CA LEU A 127 -7.05 -1.29 -2.94
C LEU A 127 -7.34 -0.35 -1.76
N GLU A 128 -6.39 -0.14 -0.86
CA GLU A 128 -6.54 0.76 0.29
C GLU A 128 -6.78 2.21 -0.14
N MET A 129 -6.09 2.69 -1.18
CA MET A 129 -6.39 4.01 -1.77
C MET A 129 -7.81 4.08 -2.34
N ALA A 130 -8.26 3.03 -3.04
CA ALA A 130 -9.62 2.94 -3.58
C ALA A 130 -10.68 2.86 -2.47
N PHE A 131 -10.40 2.15 -1.38
CA PHE A 131 -11.28 2.05 -0.20
C PHE A 131 -11.43 3.41 0.47
N ALA A 132 -10.31 4.11 0.71
CA ALA A 132 -10.29 5.44 1.31
C ALA A 132 -11.05 6.47 0.44
N GLY A 133 -10.85 6.43 -0.88
CA GLY A 133 -11.52 7.32 -1.83
C GLY A 133 -12.93 6.88 -2.23
N ARG A 134 -13.39 5.69 -1.78
CA ARG A 134 -14.68 5.09 -2.14
C ARG A 134 -14.94 5.07 -3.65
N CYS A 135 -13.91 4.86 -4.45
CA CYS A 135 -13.96 4.83 -5.91
C CYS A 135 -13.42 3.51 -6.48
N GLY A 136 -13.64 3.28 -7.76
CA GLY A 136 -13.05 2.19 -8.50
C GLY A 136 -11.68 2.53 -9.07
N LEU A 137 -11.04 1.54 -9.68
CA LEU A 137 -9.75 1.67 -10.38
C LEU A 137 -9.75 0.88 -11.68
N GLN A 138 -9.15 1.46 -12.71
CA GLN A 138 -8.67 0.74 -13.88
C GLN A 138 -7.14 0.63 -13.74
N VAL A 139 -6.63 -0.58 -13.59
CA VAL A 139 -5.20 -0.87 -13.42
C VAL A 139 -4.73 -1.70 -14.61
N ASP A 140 -3.71 -1.22 -15.31
CA ASP A 140 -3.12 -1.91 -16.45
C ASP A 140 -1.62 -2.13 -16.19
N LEU A 141 -1.23 -3.38 -15.98
CA LEU A 141 0.12 -3.78 -15.60
C LEU A 141 0.85 -4.42 -16.79
N GLU A 142 1.91 -3.81 -17.24
CA GLU A 142 2.82 -4.36 -18.24
C GLU A 142 3.75 -5.40 -17.58
N VAL A 143 3.24 -6.63 -17.41
CA VAL A 143 3.96 -7.73 -16.74
C VAL A 143 3.65 -9.06 -17.39
N SER A 144 4.65 -9.96 -17.43
CA SER A 144 4.46 -11.32 -17.94
C SER A 144 3.69 -12.19 -16.92
N PRO A 145 2.97 -13.25 -17.38
CA PRO A 145 2.14 -14.08 -16.50
C PRO A 145 2.88 -14.71 -15.32
N ASP A 146 4.14 -15.08 -15.50
CA ASP A 146 4.99 -15.68 -14.46
C ASP A 146 5.46 -14.67 -13.39
N GLN A 147 5.43 -13.38 -13.70
CA GLN A 147 5.84 -12.30 -12.80
C GLN A 147 4.68 -11.58 -12.11
N VAL A 148 3.43 -11.88 -12.45
CA VAL A 148 2.24 -11.19 -11.93
C VAL A 148 2.21 -11.17 -10.41
N ASN A 149 2.40 -12.32 -9.77
CA ASN A 149 2.35 -12.39 -8.30
C ASN A 149 3.47 -11.56 -7.66
N ALA A 150 4.67 -11.62 -8.20
CA ALA A 150 5.79 -10.82 -7.69
C ALA A 150 5.51 -9.32 -7.85
N ARG A 151 5.02 -8.88 -9.01
CA ARG A 151 4.65 -7.47 -9.28
C ARG A 151 3.56 -6.96 -8.34
N LEU A 152 2.54 -7.78 -8.06
CA LEU A 152 1.41 -7.37 -7.23
C LEU A 152 1.71 -7.37 -5.73
N PHE A 153 2.53 -8.31 -5.25
CA PHE A 153 2.68 -8.60 -3.84
C PHE A 153 4.10 -8.39 -3.28
N SER A 154 5.06 -7.95 -4.10
CA SER A 154 6.36 -7.54 -3.56
C SER A 154 6.21 -6.23 -2.77
N GLU A 155 6.89 -6.19 -1.62
CA GLU A 155 6.87 -5.05 -0.71
C GLU A 155 8.15 -4.21 -0.89
N GLU A 156 8.54 -4.00 -2.15
CA GLU A 156 9.64 -3.11 -2.51
C GLU A 156 9.34 -1.68 -2.05
N ALA A 157 10.33 -0.95 -1.59
CA ALA A 157 10.14 0.45 -1.21
C ALA A 157 9.64 1.28 -2.40
N GLY A 158 8.76 2.24 -2.11
CA GLY A 158 8.16 3.10 -3.11
C GLY A 158 6.79 3.61 -2.68
N ALA A 159 6.07 4.22 -3.61
CA ALA A 159 4.75 4.77 -3.33
C ALA A 159 3.89 4.85 -4.58
N VAL A 160 2.58 5.01 -4.37
CA VAL A 160 1.61 5.35 -5.41
C VAL A 160 1.17 6.80 -5.21
N LEU A 161 1.25 7.58 -6.28
CA LEU A 161 0.85 8.99 -6.32
C LEU A 161 -0.35 9.14 -7.25
N GLN A 162 -1.43 9.78 -6.79
CA GLN A 162 -2.44 10.29 -7.71
C GLN A 162 -2.07 11.71 -8.13
N VAL A 163 -2.07 11.97 -9.43
CA VAL A 163 -1.74 13.27 -10.01
C VAL A 163 -2.75 13.64 -11.10
N ALA A 164 -3.00 14.93 -11.31
CA ALA A 164 -3.76 15.37 -12.49
C ALA A 164 -2.99 15.01 -13.76
N THR A 165 -3.69 14.58 -14.81
CA THR A 165 -3.05 14.11 -16.06
C THR A 165 -2.14 15.17 -16.67
N GLU A 166 -2.46 16.46 -16.53
CA GLU A 166 -1.64 17.59 -16.99
C GLU A 166 -0.26 17.66 -16.32
N HIS A 167 -0.11 17.16 -15.07
CA HIS A 167 1.15 17.18 -14.32
C HIS A 167 1.96 15.88 -14.39
N VAL A 168 1.48 14.86 -15.11
CA VAL A 168 2.23 13.60 -15.29
C VAL A 168 3.60 13.87 -15.91
N ALA A 169 3.67 14.70 -16.96
CA ALA A 169 4.93 15.02 -17.61
C ALA A 169 5.90 15.77 -16.67
N ASP A 170 5.39 16.64 -15.81
CA ASP A 170 6.19 17.37 -14.82
C ASP A 170 6.81 16.43 -13.79
N ILE A 171 6.01 15.48 -13.27
CA ILE A 171 6.49 14.44 -12.34
C ILE A 171 7.57 13.58 -12.99
N LEU A 172 7.35 13.10 -14.22
CA LEU A 172 8.33 12.28 -14.94
C LEU A 172 9.63 13.05 -15.20
N ALA A 173 9.54 14.33 -15.56
CA ALA A 173 10.71 15.18 -15.74
C ALA A 173 11.47 15.40 -14.42
N CYS A 174 10.76 15.61 -13.32
CA CYS A 174 11.38 15.70 -12.00
C CYS A 174 12.04 14.40 -11.56
N ALA A 175 11.37 13.25 -11.78
CA ALA A 175 11.95 11.94 -11.50
C ALA A 175 13.24 11.71 -12.29
N ALA A 176 13.24 12.01 -13.58
CA ALA A 176 14.44 11.92 -14.42
C ALA A 176 15.57 12.81 -13.90
N ALA A 177 15.27 14.05 -13.48
CA ALA A 177 16.25 15.00 -12.97
C ALA A 177 16.95 14.53 -11.69
N VAL A 178 16.29 13.70 -10.86
CA VAL A 178 16.85 13.13 -9.62
C VAL A 178 17.35 11.69 -9.79
N GLY A 179 17.36 11.15 -11.03
CA GLY A 179 17.84 9.79 -11.31
C GLY A 179 16.82 8.67 -11.10
N LEU A 180 15.52 9.00 -10.99
CA LEU A 180 14.42 8.05 -10.83
C LEU A 180 13.53 7.93 -12.09
N GLY A 181 14.02 8.34 -13.26
CA GLY A 181 13.21 8.35 -14.47
C GLY A 181 12.72 6.97 -14.91
N ASP A 182 13.48 5.93 -14.66
CA ASP A 182 13.12 4.53 -14.92
C ASP A 182 12.30 3.87 -13.78
N ALA A 183 12.21 4.54 -12.63
CA ALA A 183 11.48 4.06 -11.46
C ALA A 183 10.03 4.55 -11.39
N VAL A 184 9.59 5.45 -12.29
CA VAL A 184 8.24 6.02 -12.26
C VAL A 184 7.44 5.58 -13.48
N THR A 185 6.31 4.91 -13.23
CA THR A 185 5.42 4.42 -14.28
C THR A 185 3.96 4.77 -13.98
N ARG A 186 3.19 5.09 -15.03
CA ARG A 186 1.74 5.21 -14.92
C ARG A 186 1.13 3.80 -14.92
N ILE A 187 0.30 3.49 -13.92
CA ILE A 187 -0.24 2.15 -13.71
C ILE A 187 -1.76 2.09 -13.62
N ALA A 188 -2.43 3.18 -13.30
CA ALA A 188 -3.87 3.14 -13.08
C ALA A 188 -4.55 4.50 -13.33
N THR A 189 -5.88 4.43 -13.43
CA THR A 189 -6.78 5.59 -13.48
C THR A 189 -7.97 5.32 -12.55
N PRO A 190 -8.43 6.29 -11.75
CA PRO A 190 -9.65 6.14 -10.95
C PRO A 190 -10.89 6.00 -11.83
N ARG A 191 -11.90 5.31 -11.28
CA ARG A 191 -13.22 5.08 -11.91
C ARG A 191 -14.32 5.52 -10.97
N ALA A 192 -15.28 6.25 -11.48
CA ALA A 192 -16.44 6.70 -10.69
C ALA A 192 -17.48 5.60 -10.44
N ASP A 193 -17.45 4.48 -11.21
CA ASP A 193 -18.44 3.40 -11.15
C ASP A 193 -18.23 2.40 -10.00
N GLY A 194 -17.19 2.59 -9.20
CA GLY A 194 -16.86 1.72 -8.06
C GLY A 194 -16.33 0.32 -8.44
N ARG A 195 -16.01 0.07 -9.72
CA ARG A 195 -15.38 -1.19 -10.15
C ARG A 195 -13.87 -1.10 -10.07
N ILE A 196 -13.26 -2.17 -9.58
CA ILE A 196 -11.80 -2.35 -9.59
C ILE A 196 -11.50 -3.42 -10.63
N VAL A 197 -10.81 -3.00 -11.69
CA VAL A 197 -10.40 -3.85 -12.80
C VAL A 197 -8.88 -3.84 -12.86
N VAL A 198 -8.26 -5.01 -12.82
CA VAL A 198 -6.81 -5.19 -12.94
C VAL A 198 -6.51 -6.08 -14.12
N ASN A 199 -5.80 -5.57 -15.08
CA ASN A 199 -5.44 -6.24 -16.32
C ASN A 199 -3.94 -6.43 -16.48
N THR A 200 -3.60 -7.47 -17.23
CA THR A 200 -2.32 -7.61 -17.92
C THR A 200 -2.56 -7.66 -19.44
N PRO A 201 -1.52 -7.59 -20.26
CA PRO A 201 -1.70 -7.72 -21.71
C PRO A 201 -2.34 -9.05 -22.17
N GLN A 202 -2.29 -10.10 -21.33
CA GLN A 202 -2.75 -11.44 -21.67
C GLN A 202 -4.13 -11.77 -21.09
N PHE A 203 -4.49 -11.25 -19.93
CA PHE A 203 -5.74 -11.59 -19.25
C PHE A 203 -6.14 -10.55 -18.19
N GLU A 204 -7.42 -10.56 -17.87
CA GLU A 204 -7.99 -9.85 -16.74
C GLU A 204 -7.77 -10.66 -15.46
N LEU A 205 -7.18 -10.00 -14.44
CA LEU A 205 -6.86 -10.62 -13.14
C LEU A 205 -8.01 -10.43 -12.15
N ILE A 206 -8.55 -9.22 -12.09
CA ILE A 206 -9.60 -8.84 -11.17
C ILE A 206 -10.62 -8.00 -11.95
N ASP A 207 -11.88 -8.32 -11.77
CA ASP A 207 -13.00 -7.48 -12.11
C ASP A 207 -14.06 -7.60 -11.01
N SER A 208 -14.06 -6.66 -10.07
CA SER A 208 -14.90 -6.72 -8.88
C SER A 208 -15.39 -5.34 -8.47
N ARG A 209 -16.39 -5.31 -7.60
CA ARG A 209 -16.80 -4.07 -6.94
C ARG A 209 -15.86 -3.76 -5.78
N ARG A 210 -15.61 -2.47 -5.55
CA ARG A 210 -14.80 -1.97 -4.43
C ARG A 210 -15.28 -2.53 -3.09
N GLU A 211 -16.61 -2.50 -2.87
CA GLU A 211 -17.23 -2.95 -1.62
C GLU A 211 -16.93 -4.44 -1.34
N ALA A 212 -16.99 -5.28 -2.36
CA ALA A 212 -16.72 -6.72 -2.21
C ALA A 212 -15.28 -6.98 -1.79
N LEU A 213 -14.31 -6.28 -2.39
CA LEU A 213 -12.89 -6.39 -2.04
C LEU A 213 -12.61 -5.80 -0.65
N GLN A 214 -13.27 -4.70 -0.29
CA GLN A 214 -13.12 -4.08 1.03
C GLN A 214 -13.70 -4.94 2.15
N LEU A 215 -14.80 -5.64 1.91
CA LEU A 215 -15.35 -6.62 2.86
C LEU A 215 -14.36 -7.77 3.10
N LEU A 216 -13.75 -8.32 2.03
CA LEU A 216 -12.70 -9.34 2.17
C LEU A 216 -11.49 -8.83 2.97
N TRP A 217 -11.03 -7.62 2.67
CA TRP A 217 -9.91 -6.98 3.39
C TRP A 217 -10.23 -6.76 4.87
N ALA A 218 -11.46 -6.38 5.21
CA ALA A 218 -11.89 -6.08 6.57
C ALA A 218 -12.31 -7.32 7.38
N GLU A 219 -12.53 -8.50 6.76
CA GLU A 219 -13.14 -9.69 7.39
C GLU A 219 -12.39 -10.14 8.65
N THR A 220 -11.07 -10.24 8.59
CA THR A 220 -10.26 -10.68 9.73
C THR A 220 -10.33 -9.67 10.89
N SER A 221 -10.21 -8.39 10.60
CA SER A 221 -10.28 -7.32 11.61
C SER A 221 -11.68 -7.26 12.25
N HIS A 222 -12.74 -7.44 11.45
CA HIS A 222 -14.11 -7.55 11.94
C HIS A 222 -14.28 -8.75 12.88
N ALA A 223 -13.81 -9.94 12.49
CA ALA A 223 -13.89 -11.13 13.34
C ALA A 223 -13.18 -10.93 14.68
N ILE A 224 -12.02 -10.28 14.68
CA ILE A 224 -11.29 -9.94 15.92
C ILE A 224 -12.07 -8.90 16.76
N ALA A 225 -12.60 -7.84 16.12
CA ALA A 225 -13.37 -6.80 16.80
C ALA A 225 -14.63 -7.37 17.47
N ARG A 226 -15.34 -8.28 16.84
CA ARG A 226 -16.51 -8.97 17.43
C ARG A 226 -16.20 -9.73 18.72
N VAL A 227 -15.00 -10.28 18.84
CA VAL A 227 -14.56 -11.03 20.04
C VAL A 227 -14.04 -10.10 21.13
N ARG A 228 -13.35 -9.02 20.74
CA ARG A 228 -12.68 -8.10 21.66
C ARG A 228 -13.60 -7.00 22.17
N ASP A 229 -14.44 -6.45 21.29
CA ASP A 229 -15.23 -5.25 21.53
C ASP A 229 -16.74 -5.58 21.61
N ASN A 230 -17.60 -4.56 21.41
CA ASN A 230 -19.04 -4.79 21.31
C ASN A 230 -19.39 -5.38 19.92
N ALA A 231 -19.93 -6.59 19.88
CA ALA A 231 -20.21 -7.32 18.64
C ALA A 231 -21.19 -6.59 17.72
N ASP A 232 -22.25 -5.96 18.30
CA ASP A 232 -23.26 -5.24 17.51
C ASP A 232 -22.67 -3.99 16.84
N CYS A 233 -21.76 -3.27 17.53
CA CYS A 233 -21.05 -2.13 16.96
C CYS A 233 -20.09 -2.57 15.84
N ALA A 234 -19.34 -3.67 16.05
CA ALA A 234 -18.46 -4.22 15.05
C ALA A 234 -19.22 -4.66 13.78
N ASP A 235 -20.40 -5.28 13.95
CA ASP A 235 -21.25 -5.70 12.85
C ASP A 235 -21.84 -4.49 12.08
N GLN A 236 -22.21 -3.41 12.78
CA GLN A 236 -22.68 -2.16 12.15
C GLN A 236 -21.56 -1.47 11.34
N GLU A 237 -20.34 -1.37 11.89
CA GLU A 237 -19.20 -0.82 11.20
C GLU A 237 -18.86 -1.61 9.93
N PHE A 238 -18.86 -2.95 10.01
CA PHE A 238 -18.63 -3.82 8.87
C PHE A 238 -19.70 -3.68 7.79
N ALA A 239 -20.98 -3.59 8.18
CA ALA A 239 -22.09 -3.40 7.25
C ALA A 239 -22.02 -2.04 6.51
N ALA A 240 -21.53 -0.99 7.18
CA ALA A 240 -21.39 0.35 6.59
C ALA A 240 -20.40 0.42 5.40
N ILE A 241 -19.53 -0.58 5.24
CA ILE A 241 -18.65 -0.70 4.06
C ILE A 241 -19.46 -0.71 2.75
N GLY A 242 -20.61 -1.35 2.74
CA GLY A 242 -21.51 -1.45 1.57
C GLY A 242 -22.38 -0.22 1.33
N GLU A 243 -22.46 0.72 2.27
CA GLU A 243 -23.30 1.89 2.15
C GLU A 243 -22.66 2.97 1.26
N GLN A 244 -23.50 3.75 0.55
CA GLN A 244 -22.99 4.84 -0.30
C GLN A 244 -22.52 6.04 0.53
N ASP A 245 -23.21 6.32 1.63
CA ASP A 245 -22.86 7.34 2.62
C ASP A 245 -22.91 6.71 4.00
N PRO A 246 -21.75 6.32 4.58
CA PRO A 246 -21.71 5.73 5.92
C PRO A 246 -21.92 6.75 7.05
N GLY A 247 -22.15 8.01 6.74
CA GLY A 247 -22.38 9.06 7.74
C GLY A 247 -21.11 9.54 8.45
N LEU A 248 -19.95 9.44 7.78
CA LEU A 248 -18.65 9.87 8.31
C LEU A 248 -18.31 11.29 7.88
#